data_e317feccfcadedee47ad19c28a2ad4f4
#
_entry.id   e317feccfcadedee47ad19c28a2ad4f4
#
_cell.length_a   1.000
_cell.length_b   1.000
_cell.length_c   1.000
_cell.angle_alpha   90.00
_cell.angle_beta   90.00
_cell.angle_gamma   90.00
#
_symmetry.space_group_name_H-M   'P 1'
#
loop_
_entity.id
_entity.type
_entity.pdbx_description
1 polymer ?
#
loop_
_entity_poly.entity_id
_entity_poly.type
_entity_poly.pdbx_seq_one_letter_code
_entity_poly.pdbx_strand_id
1 'polypeptide(L)'
;TLDEINDRLQAEAERAGVSLTSLQSNGEQELIEAIHQARDNGTQFIIINPAAFTHTSVALRDALAGVDIPCIEVHISNVYAREPFRHHSYISDIAEAVISGLGSFGYDCALTAVLQSLDTHSTTH
;
A
#
# COMPACT_ATOMS: atom_id res chain seq x y z
N THR A 1 9.83 10.03 11.55
CA THR A 1 10.46 9.00 10.72
C THR A 1 9.43 8.03 10.17
N LEU A 2 9.83 7.24 9.19
CA LEU A 2 8.94 6.23 8.61
C LEU A 2 8.59 5.13 9.61
N ASP A 3 9.51 4.76 10.47
CA ASP A 3 9.25 3.77 11.51
C ASP A 3 8.19 4.26 12.48
N GLU A 4 8.23 5.54 12.85
CA GLU A 4 7.21 6.15 13.71
C GLU A 4 5.84 6.16 13.03
N ILE A 5 5.80 6.46 11.74
CA ILE A 5 4.56 6.43 10.95
C ILE A 5 3.99 5.02 10.90
N ASN A 6 4.82 4.04 10.61
CA ASN A 6 4.40 2.64 10.55
C ASN A 6 3.86 2.15 11.89
N ASP A 7 4.54 2.49 12.98
CA ASP A 7 4.10 2.11 14.32
C ASP A 7 2.73 2.71 14.65
N ARG A 8 2.53 3.98 14.28
CA ARG A 8 1.25 4.65 14.47
C ARG A 8 0.13 4.01 13.66
N LEU A 9 0.40 3.70 12.39
CA LEU A 9 -0.58 3.05 11.51
C LEU A 9 -0.99 1.69 12.05
N GLN A 10 -0.01 0.91 12.52
CA GLN A 10 -0.28 -0.40 13.09
C GLN A 10 -1.13 -0.30 14.35
N ALA A 11 -0.81 0.66 15.23
CA ALA A 11 -1.57 0.85 16.46
C ALA A 11 -3.03 1.23 16.16
N GLU A 12 -3.24 2.13 15.21
CA GLU A 12 -4.59 2.54 14.82
C GLU A 12 -5.38 1.41 14.18
N ALA A 13 -4.73 0.62 13.32
CA ALA A 13 -5.37 -0.53 12.69
C ALA A 13 -5.78 -1.57 13.74
N GLU A 14 -4.91 -1.85 14.70
CA GLU A 14 -5.21 -2.79 15.78
C GLU A 14 -6.40 -2.34 16.60
N ARG A 15 -6.47 -1.03 16.93
CA ARG A 15 -7.63 -0.49 17.67
C ARG A 15 -8.93 -0.65 16.90
N ALA A 16 -8.87 -0.63 15.58
CA ALA A 16 -10.04 -0.81 14.71
C ALA A 16 -10.33 -2.28 14.40
N GLY A 17 -9.49 -3.21 14.88
CA GLY A 17 -9.66 -4.63 14.61
C GLY A 17 -9.26 -5.07 13.21
N VAL A 18 -8.37 -4.32 12.56
CA VAL A 18 -7.95 -4.57 11.18
C VAL A 18 -6.51 -5.07 11.15
N SER A 19 -6.28 -6.16 10.41
CA SER A 19 -4.94 -6.66 10.14
C SER A 19 -4.37 -5.96 8.91
N LEU A 20 -3.47 -5.01 9.16
CA LEU A 20 -2.85 -4.16 8.14
C LEU A 20 -1.37 -4.47 8.02
N THR A 21 -0.87 -4.55 6.80
CA THR A 21 0.56 -4.59 6.53
C THR A 21 0.95 -3.35 5.73
N SER A 22 1.90 -2.58 6.25
CA SER A 22 2.46 -1.42 5.57
C SER A 22 3.85 -1.77 5.07
N LEU A 23 4.06 -1.66 3.75
CA LEU A 23 5.27 -2.11 3.09
C LEU A 23 6.02 -0.96 2.46
N GLN A 24 7.32 -0.92 2.71
CA GLN A 24 8.24 -0.01 2.07
C GLN A 24 9.62 -0.62 2.09
N SER A 25 10.31 -0.61 0.97
CA SER A 25 11.67 -1.12 0.88
C SER A 25 12.33 -0.57 -0.38
N ASN A 26 13.65 -0.49 -0.35
CA ASN A 26 14.46 -0.18 -1.51
C ASN A 26 14.83 -1.44 -2.31
N GLY A 27 14.43 -2.62 -1.85
CA GLY A 27 14.71 -3.90 -2.51
C GLY A 27 13.43 -4.53 -3.06
N GLU A 28 13.44 -4.88 -4.34
CA GLU A 28 12.31 -5.55 -4.99
C GLU A 28 12.02 -6.91 -4.33
N GLN A 29 13.06 -7.68 -4.09
CA GLN A 29 12.93 -9.00 -3.49
C GLN A 29 12.31 -8.93 -2.10
N GLU A 30 12.73 -7.95 -1.30
CA GLU A 30 12.18 -7.76 0.04
C GLU A 30 10.70 -7.43 0.00
N LEU A 31 10.27 -6.59 -0.94
CA LEU A 31 8.85 -6.25 -1.12
C LEU A 31 8.04 -7.47 -1.51
N ILE A 32 8.54 -8.28 -2.43
CA ILE A 32 7.85 -9.48 -2.90
C ILE A 32 7.70 -10.49 -1.76
N GLU A 33 8.76 -10.72 -0.99
CA GLU A 33 8.72 -11.63 0.15
C GLU A 33 7.74 -11.15 1.21
N ALA A 34 7.72 -9.84 1.49
CA ALA A 34 6.80 -9.26 2.46
C ALA A 34 5.33 -9.38 2.02
N ILE A 35 5.05 -9.28 0.72
CA ILE A 35 3.71 -9.49 0.18
C ILE A 35 3.27 -10.94 0.40
N HIS A 36 4.15 -11.90 0.14
CA HIS A 36 3.85 -13.31 0.38
C HIS A 36 3.64 -13.60 1.87
N GLN A 37 4.43 -12.97 2.75
CA GLN A 37 4.23 -13.09 4.19
C GLN A 37 2.89 -12.51 4.63
N ALA A 38 2.46 -11.40 4.03
CA ALA A 38 1.15 -10.80 4.33
C ALA A 38 0.01 -11.79 4.07
N ARG A 39 0.11 -12.56 2.97
CA ARG A 39 -0.86 -13.63 2.69
C ARG A 39 -0.87 -14.67 3.82
N ASP A 40 0.32 -15.10 4.25
CA ASP A 40 0.46 -16.15 5.26
C ASP A 40 0.04 -15.67 6.66
N ASN A 41 0.16 -14.36 6.93
CA ASN A 41 -0.20 -13.75 8.20
C ASN A 41 -1.69 -13.42 8.34
N GLY A 42 -2.48 -13.58 7.28
CA GLY A 42 -3.89 -13.22 7.31
C GLY A 42 -4.13 -11.72 7.20
N THR A 43 -3.21 -10.99 6.59
CA THR A 43 -3.36 -9.54 6.38
C THR A 43 -4.63 -9.26 5.57
N GLN A 44 -5.44 -8.32 6.03
CA GLN A 44 -6.68 -7.93 5.38
C GLN A 44 -6.49 -6.80 4.36
N PHE A 45 -5.47 -5.97 4.57
CA PHE A 45 -5.22 -4.83 3.70
C PHE A 45 -3.73 -4.49 3.67
N ILE A 46 -3.22 -4.09 2.50
CA ILE A 46 -1.82 -3.70 2.31
C ILE A 46 -1.77 -2.22 1.92
N ILE A 47 -0.92 -1.46 2.60
CA ILE A 47 -0.50 -0.12 2.17
C ILE A 47 0.93 -0.28 1.68
N ILE A 48 1.19 0.07 0.42
CA ILE A 48 2.50 -0.14 -0.17
C ILE A 48 3.05 1.14 -0.78
N ASN A 49 4.30 1.45 -0.41
CA ASN A 49 5.10 2.44 -1.12
C ASN A 49 6.16 1.68 -1.93
N PRO A 50 5.92 1.43 -3.21
CA PRO A 50 6.84 0.65 -4.04
C PRO A 50 8.01 1.49 -4.55
N ALA A 51 8.04 2.77 -4.27
CA ALA A 51 9.07 3.69 -4.75
C ALA A 51 9.20 3.59 -6.27
N ALA A 52 10.43 3.55 -6.80
CA ALA A 52 10.66 3.48 -8.24
C ALA A 52 10.21 2.15 -8.87
N PHE A 53 10.02 1.10 -8.08
CA PHE A 53 9.60 -0.21 -8.62
C PHE A 53 8.19 -0.19 -9.22
N THR A 54 7.36 0.79 -8.86
CA THR A 54 6.05 0.97 -9.48
C THR A 54 6.17 1.20 -10.99
N HIS A 55 7.30 1.73 -11.47
CA HIS A 55 7.52 2.06 -12.87
C HIS A 55 8.16 0.93 -13.66
N THR A 56 8.69 -0.09 -13.01
CA THR A 56 9.56 -1.08 -13.65
C THR A 56 9.25 -2.54 -13.30
N SER A 57 8.56 -2.82 -12.19
CA SER A 57 8.48 -4.19 -11.68
C SER A 57 7.17 -4.89 -12.03
N VAL A 58 7.23 -5.77 -13.03
CA VAL A 58 6.14 -6.70 -13.31
C VAL A 58 6.05 -7.78 -12.23
N ALA A 59 7.20 -8.19 -11.66
CA ALA A 59 7.22 -9.19 -10.59
C ALA A 59 6.49 -8.70 -9.34
N LEU A 60 6.63 -7.43 -9.00
CA LEU A 60 5.91 -6.83 -7.87
C LEU A 60 4.40 -6.81 -8.14
N ARG A 61 3.99 -6.43 -9.34
CA ARG A 61 2.59 -6.49 -9.76
C ARG A 61 2.02 -7.91 -9.62
N ASP A 62 2.76 -8.89 -10.11
CA ASP A 62 2.31 -10.29 -10.07
C ASP A 62 2.16 -10.79 -8.65
N ALA A 63 3.06 -10.39 -7.74
CA ALA A 63 2.96 -10.76 -6.33
C ALA A 63 1.70 -10.18 -5.70
N LEU A 64 1.42 -8.91 -5.92
CA LEU A 64 0.22 -8.26 -5.39
C LEU A 64 -1.06 -8.87 -5.95
N ALA A 65 -1.10 -9.12 -7.24
CA ALA A 65 -2.26 -9.76 -7.86
C ALA A 65 -2.46 -11.19 -7.36
N GLY A 66 -1.36 -11.91 -7.16
CA GLY A 66 -1.41 -13.32 -6.74
C GLY A 66 -1.92 -13.53 -5.32
N VAL A 67 -1.62 -12.61 -4.39
CA VAL A 67 -2.13 -12.74 -3.02
C VAL A 67 -3.58 -12.28 -2.88
N ASP A 68 -4.06 -11.49 -3.81
CA ASP A 68 -5.45 -11.00 -3.87
C ASP A 68 -5.89 -10.30 -2.57
N ILE A 69 -4.97 -9.55 -1.96
CA ILE A 69 -5.28 -8.72 -0.80
C ILE A 69 -5.46 -7.29 -1.30
N PRO A 70 -6.55 -6.60 -0.94
CA PRO A 70 -6.73 -5.20 -1.35
C PRO A 70 -5.53 -4.35 -0.93
N CYS A 71 -5.04 -3.49 -1.82
CA CYS A 71 -3.90 -2.63 -1.51
C CYS A 71 -4.14 -1.19 -1.95
N ILE A 72 -3.47 -0.28 -1.26
CA ILE A 72 -3.40 1.13 -1.62
C ILE A 72 -1.95 1.48 -1.90
N GLU A 73 -1.69 2.07 -3.05
CA GLU A 73 -0.37 2.52 -3.45
C GLU A 73 -0.16 3.95 -2.95
N VAL A 74 0.95 4.20 -2.25
CA VAL A 74 1.28 5.52 -1.70
C VAL A 74 2.63 5.96 -2.24
N HIS A 75 2.69 7.18 -2.74
CA HIS A 75 3.93 7.86 -3.12
C HIS A 75 4.04 9.15 -2.34
N ILE A 76 5.19 9.39 -1.71
CA ILE A 76 5.42 10.59 -0.91
C ILE A 76 5.47 11.82 -1.80
N SER A 77 6.17 11.74 -2.93
CA SER A 77 6.26 12.84 -3.88
C SER A 77 5.24 12.67 -5.01
N ASN A 78 4.92 13.79 -5.68
CA ASN A 78 4.03 13.77 -6.83
C ASN A 78 4.75 13.19 -8.05
N VAL A 79 4.45 11.95 -8.40
CA VAL A 79 5.10 11.26 -9.53
C VAL A 79 4.73 11.91 -10.86
N TYR A 80 3.60 12.60 -10.95
CA TYR A 80 3.17 13.26 -12.17
C TYR A 80 3.90 14.58 -12.43
N ALA A 81 4.65 15.10 -11.46
CA ALA A 81 5.52 16.25 -11.63
C ALA A 81 6.90 15.88 -12.15
N ARG A 82 7.15 14.58 -12.39
CA ARG A 82 8.44 14.06 -12.85
C ARG A 82 8.39 13.73 -14.34
N GLU A 83 9.46 13.10 -14.84
CA GLU A 83 9.58 12.71 -16.26
C GLU A 83 8.42 11.78 -16.67
N PRO A 84 8.00 11.80 -17.94
CA PRO A 84 6.84 11.02 -18.40
C PRO A 84 6.90 9.53 -18.09
N PHE A 85 8.08 8.90 -18.09
CA PHE A 85 8.17 7.46 -17.78
C PHE A 85 7.76 7.15 -16.34
N ARG A 86 7.79 8.16 -15.44
CA ARG A 86 7.38 8.00 -14.03
C ARG A 86 5.88 8.17 -13.83
N HIS A 87 5.14 8.50 -14.90
CA HIS A 87 3.69 8.59 -14.84
C HIS A 87 3.02 7.22 -14.95
N HIS A 88 3.72 6.23 -15.52
CA HIS A 88 3.19 4.88 -15.66
C HIS A 88 3.49 4.05 -14.42
N SER A 89 2.49 3.35 -13.91
CA SER A 89 2.65 2.41 -12.81
C SER A 89 2.14 1.04 -13.23
N TYR A 90 2.92 0.00 -12.93
CA TYR A 90 2.50 -1.39 -13.13
C TYR A 90 1.52 -1.86 -12.05
N ILE A 91 1.26 -1.04 -11.03
CA ILE A 91 0.48 -1.42 -9.84
C ILE A 91 -0.83 -0.67 -9.75
N SER A 92 -0.89 0.56 -10.26
CA SER A 92 -2.03 1.48 -10.04
C SER A 92 -3.37 0.90 -10.48
N ASP A 93 -3.39 0.11 -11.55
CA ASP A 93 -4.65 -0.46 -12.06
C ASP A 93 -5.18 -1.61 -11.23
N ILE A 94 -4.34 -2.24 -10.38
CA ILE A 94 -4.78 -3.31 -9.48
C ILE A 94 -4.94 -2.85 -8.05
N ALA A 95 -4.52 -1.61 -7.72
CA ALA A 95 -4.69 -1.04 -6.40
C ALA A 95 -6.11 -0.48 -6.25
N GLU A 96 -6.64 -0.55 -5.02
CA GLU A 96 -7.94 0.06 -4.70
C GLU A 96 -7.89 1.58 -4.84
N ALA A 97 -6.74 2.18 -4.55
CA ALA A 97 -6.51 3.62 -4.65
C ALA A 97 -5.04 3.93 -4.78
N VAL A 98 -4.75 5.11 -5.31
CA VAL A 98 -3.38 5.64 -5.43
C VAL A 98 -3.36 7.01 -4.76
N ILE A 99 -2.41 7.20 -3.86
CA ILE A 99 -2.21 8.48 -3.16
C ILE A 99 -0.80 8.97 -3.51
N SER A 100 -0.68 10.19 -3.99
CA SER A 100 0.58 10.71 -4.48
C SER A 100 0.72 12.19 -4.11
N GLY A 101 1.92 12.59 -3.68
CA GLY A 101 2.24 14.00 -3.52
C GLY A 101 1.88 14.62 -2.18
N LEU A 102 1.46 13.83 -1.18
CA LEU A 102 1.05 14.33 0.12
C LEU A 102 2.12 14.15 1.20
N GLY A 103 3.35 13.81 0.82
CA GLY A 103 4.38 13.49 1.79
C GLY A 103 3.96 12.31 2.67
N SER A 104 4.42 12.31 3.90
CA SER A 104 4.08 11.24 4.84
C SER A 104 2.60 11.21 5.23
N PHE A 105 1.88 12.33 5.05
CA PHE A 105 0.43 12.37 5.30
C PHE A 105 -0.35 11.42 4.40
N GLY A 106 0.24 11.02 3.26
CA GLY A 106 -0.37 10.03 2.37
C GLY A 106 -0.67 8.70 3.07
N TYR A 107 0.16 8.31 4.02
CA TYR A 107 -0.07 7.09 4.80
C TYR A 107 -1.30 7.21 5.69
N ASP A 108 -1.51 8.37 6.31
CA ASP A 108 -2.69 8.62 7.13
C ASP A 108 -3.96 8.59 6.28
N CYS A 109 -3.91 9.16 5.09
CA CYS A 109 -5.02 9.11 4.16
C CYS A 109 -5.32 7.67 3.73
N ALA A 110 -4.29 6.88 3.47
CA ALA A 110 -4.46 5.47 3.10
C ALA A 110 -5.14 4.70 4.22
N LEU A 111 -4.70 4.87 5.46
CA LEU A 111 -5.33 4.19 6.59
C LEU A 111 -6.79 4.59 6.74
N THR A 112 -7.09 5.88 6.63
CA THR A 112 -8.48 6.36 6.69
C THR A 112 -9.34 5.69 5.62
N ALA A 113 -8.82 5.59 4.40
CA ALA A 113 -9.53 4.93 3.29
C ALA A 113 -9.76 3.44 3.57
N VAL A 114 -8.76 2.75 4.13
CA VAL A 114 -8.89 1.33 4.52
C VAL A 114 -10.02 1.16 5.53
N LEU A 115 -10.02 1.97 6.58
CA LEU A 115 -11.00 1.86 7.65
C LEU A 115 -12.41 2.15 7.14
N GLN A 116 -12.56 3.15 6.28
CA GLN A 116 -13.85 3.46 5.67
C GLN A 116 -14.35 2.34 4.76
N SER A 117 -13.46 1.75 3.96
CA SER A 117 -13.80 0.66 3.06
C SER A 117 -14.35 -0.55 3.83
N LEU A 118 -13.71 -0.90 4.94
CA LEU A 118 -14.13 -2.04 5.76
C LEU A 118 -15.45 -1.76 6.49
N ASP A 119 -15.64 -0.52 6.98
CA ASP A 119 -16.91 -0.12 7.59
C ASP A 119 -18.06 -0.19 6.58
N THR A 120 -17.83 0.29 5.36
CA THR A 120 -18.82 0.23 4.29
C THR A 120 -19.23 -1.22 3.99
N HIS A 121 -18.25 -2.12 3.92
CA HIS A 121 -18.52 -3.54 3.73
C HIS A 121 -19.29 -4.13 4.91
N SER A 122 -19.02 -3.69 6.12
CA SER A 122 -19.73 -4.15 7.31
C SER A 122 -21.18 -3.69 7.34
N THR A 123 -21.48 -2.50 6.79
CA THR A 123 -22.80 -1.90 6.85
C THR A 123 -23.71 -2.28 5.68
N THR A 124 -23.16 -2.90 4.62
CA THR A 124 -23.94 -3.30 3.45
C THR A 124 -24.56 -4.68 3.56
N HIS A 125 -24.42 -5.28 4.71
CA HIS A 125 -25.04 -6.59 4.99
C HIS A 125 -26.44 -6.47 5.60
#